data_7092c7d491655651048fcdaf35a1f20f
#
_entry.id   7092c7d491655651048fcdaf35a1f20f
#
_cell.length_a   1.000
_cell.length_b   1.000
_cell.length_c   1.000
_cell.angle_alpha   90.00
_cell.angle_beta   90.00
_cell.angle_gamma   90.00
#
_symmetry.space_group_name_H-M   'P 1'
#
loop_
_entity.id
_entity.type
_entity.pdbx_description
1 polymer ?
#
loop_
_entity_poly.entity_id
_entity_poly.type
_entity_poly.pdbx_seq_one_letter_code
_entity_poly.pdbx_strand_id
1 'polypeptide(L)'
;MGLDIMFYRISKPRERKQDESLNDYLWAIKKEQDKQFAKDTKAYIKNWLKDMKEFKETYNGETISKIRSLYYEMKNKYFEYEFELDALDKAKTVKDVNAWFKGIKWEWFHKPNAAYFRKVNSIYAYFADRLDDEMCVVTKADIIDIMNKATQVLSEHDEETSKGLLPTQGGFFFGSTDYDDWYYQDMITILKEFGQLLKDWTDDNDIVFVYMSW
;
A
#
# COMPACT_ATOMS: atom_id res chain seq x y z
N MET A 1 8.20 14.37 -8.57
CA MET A 1 6.76 14.47 -8.27
C MET A 1 5.97 13.77 -9.35
N GLY A 2 4.81 13.25 -9.08
CA GLY A 2 3.96 12.51 -10.03
C GLY A 2 2.64 12.21 -9.34
N LEU A 3 1.59 11.87 -10.10
CA LEU A 3 0.34 11.38 -9.55
C LEU A 3 0.57 10.03 -8.85
N ASP A 4 0.38 10.01 -7.56
CA ASP A 4 0.42 8.81 -6.72
C ASP A 4 -1.00 8.54 -6.17
N ILE A 5 -1.52 7.35 -6.39
CA ILE A 5 -2.89 6.94 -6.04
C ILE A 5 -2.79 5.78 -5.05
N MET A 6 -3.22 6.02 -3.83
CA MET A 6 -3.07 5.09 -2.71
C MET A 6 -4.44 4.67 -2.18
N PHE A 7 -4.71 3.38 -2.18
CA PHE A 7 -5.91 2.81 -1.58
C PHE A 7 -5.58 2.28 -0.19
N TYR A 8 -6.31 2.73 0.81
CA TYR A 8 -6.18 2.29 2.20
C TYR A 8 -7.40 1.48 2.59
N ARG A 9 -7.18 0.33 3.24
CA ARG A 9 -8.23 -0.47 3.84
C ARG A 9 -8.07 -0.48 5.35
N ILE A 10 -9.06 0.03 6.04
CA ILE A 10 -9.10 0.12 7.50
C ILE A 10 -10.07 -0.93 8.02
N SER A 11 -9.54 -1.89 8.77
CA SER A 11 -10.33 -2.94 9.38
C SER A 11 -10.90 -2.47 10.72
N LYS A 12 -12.20 -2.72 10.93
CA LYS A 12 -12.92 -2.38 12.17
C LYS A 12 -12.69 -0.93 12.60
N PRO A 13 -13.00 0.05 11.72
CA PRO A 13 -12.84 1.45 12.06
C PRO A 13 -13.79 1.83 13.21
N ARG A 14 -13.37 2.80 14.01
CA ARG A 14 -14.29 3.44 14.96
C ARG A 14 -15.42 4.16 14.22
N GLU A 15 -16.51 4.44 14.89
CA GLU A 15 -17.55 5.31 14.32
C GLU A 15 -17.05 6.75 14.13
N ARG A 16 -17.54 7.39 13.07
CA ARG A 16 -17.29 8.81 12.82
C ARG A 16 -18.04 9.66 13.83
N LYS A 17 -17.38 10.64 14.43
CA LYS A 17 -18.02 11.61 15.34
C LYS A 17 -18.94 12.54 14.56
N GLN A 18 -19.97 13.07 15.23
CA GLN A 18 -21.01 13.89 14.60
C GLN A 18 -20.45 15.16 13.92
N ASP A 19 -19.45 15.80 14.54
CA ASP A 19 -18.86 17.06 14.06
C ASP A 19 -17.51 16.84 13.33
N GLU A 20 -17.15 15.60 13.03
CA GLU A 20 -15.89 15.27 12.36
C GLU A 20 -16.08 15.28 10.84
N SER A 21 -15.22 16.01 10.10
CA SER A 21 -15.23 15.95 8.64
C SER A 21 -14.91 14.52 8.15
N LEU A 22 -15.28 14.19 6.92
CA LEU A 22 -14.96 12.87 6.37
C LEU A 22 -13.43 12.68 6.28
N ASN A 23 -12.72 13.69 5.82
CA ASN A 23 -11.27 13.63 5.64
C ASN A 23 -10.53 13.51 6.97
N ASP A 24 -10.91 14.29 7.99
CA ASP A 24 -10.33 14.16 9.32
C ASP A 24 -10.57 12.77 9.91
N TYR A 25 -11.75 12.22 9.69
CA TYR A 25 -12.09 10.87 10.12
C TYR A 25 -11.22 9.82 9.42
N LEU A 26 -11.11 9.86 8.08
CA LEU A 26 -10.33 8.90 7.31
C LEU A 26 -8.84 8.95 7.71
N TRP A 27 -8.28 10.14 7.86
CA TRP A 27 -6.90 10.30 8.35
C TRP A 27 -6.73 9.81 9.79
N ALA A 28 -7.69 10.07 10.67
CA ALA A 28 -7.61 9.62 12.05
C ALA A 28 -7.61 8.09 12.16
N ILE A 29 -8.53 7.40 11.47
CA ILE A 29 -8.60 5.94 11.50
C ILE A 29 -7.39 5.28 10.84
N LYS A 30 -6.84 5.87 9.75
CA LYS A 30 -5.58 5.44 9.16
C LYS A 30 -4.43 5.55 10.16
N LYS A 31 -4.29 6.69 10.81
CA LYS A 31 -3.25 6.93 11.81
C LYS A 31 -3.34 5.98 13.01
N GLU A 32 -4.56 5.63 13.44
CA GLU A 32 -4.77 4.63 14.48
C GLU A 32 -4.33 3.24 14.01
N GLN A 33 -4.65 2.86 12.78
CA GLN A 33 -4.21 1.60 12.18
C GLN A 33 -2.68 1.53 12.04
N ASP A 34 -2.04 2.62 11.58
CA ASP A 34 -0.58 2.70 11.46
C ASP A 34 0.11 2.51 12.83
N LYS A 35 -0.42 3.15 13.88
CA LYS A 35 0.09 2.96 15.25
C LYS A 35 -0.05 1.52 15.74
N GLN A 36 -1.19 0.88 15.46
CA GLN A 36 -1.39 -0.52 15.83
C GLN A 36 -0.45 -1.42 15.04
N PHE A 37 -0.30 -1.19 13.73
CA PHE A 37 0.62 -1.90 12.88
C PHE A 37 2.09 -1.78 13.37
N ALA A 38 2.55 -0.57 13.69
CA ALA A 38 3.88 -0.34 14.27
C ALA A 38 4.08 -1.08 15.59
N LYS A 39 3.04 -1.10 16.46
CA LYS A 39 3.06 -1.81 17.74
C LYS A 39 3.18 -3.32 17.54
N ASP A 40 2.40 -3.89 16.62
CA ASP A 40 2.38 -5.33 16.36
C ASP A 40 3.69 -5.78 15.70
N THR A 41 4.19 -5.00 14.75
CA THR A 41 5.50 -5.23 14.10
C THR A 41 6.63 -5.18 15.13
N LYS A 42 6.61 -4.20 16.02
CA LYS A 42 7.59 -4.10 17.11
C LYS A 42 7.54 -5.30 18.05
N ALA A 43 6.34 -5.77 18.41
CA ALA A 43 6.17 -6.95 19.24
C ALA A 43 6.68 -8.21 18.54
N TYR A 44 6.36 -8.39 17.27
CA TYR A 44 6.85 -9.50 16.44
C TYR A 44 8.37 -9.54 16.39
N ILE A 45 9.03 -8.44 16.05
CA ILE A 45 10.49 -8.35 15.98
C ILE A 45 11.12 -8.61 17.36
N LYS A 46 10.53 -8.06 18.43
CA LYS A 46 11.01 -8.28 19.80
C LYS A 46 10.97 -9.75 20.20
N ASN A 47 9.90 -10.46 19.87
CA ASN A 47 9.78 -11.90 20.14
C ASN A 47 10.80 -12.67 19.32
N TRP A 48 10.94 -12.39 18.04
CA TRP A 48 11.95 -13.00 17.18
C TRP A 48 13.38 -12.79 17.72
N LEU A 49 13.73 -11.58 18.20
CA LEU A 49 15.02 -11.31 18.81
C LEU A 49 15.24 -12.10 20.13
N LYS A 50 14.15 -12.40 20.86
CA LYS A 50 14.20 -13.25 22.06
C LYS A 50 14.51 -14.69 21.67
N ASP A 51 13.82 -15.23 20.66
CA ASP A 51 14.04 -16.59 20.17
C ASP A 51 15.46 -16.74 19.62
N MET A 52 15.99 -15.72 18.93
CA MET A 52 17.38 -15.67 18.46
C MET A 52 18.41 -15.70 19.60
N LYS A 53 18.11 -15.15 20.79
CA LYS A 53 19.01 -15.23 21.96
C LYS A 53 19.10 -16.63 22.55
N GLU A 54 18.09 -17.45 22.35
CA GLU A 54 18.09 -18.86 22.79
C GLU A 54 18.93 -19.74 21.86
N PHE A 55 19.16 -19.33 20.60
CA PHE A 55 20.15 -19.90 19.69
C PHE A 55 21.56 -19.40 20.07
N LYS A 56 22.12 -19.99 21.14
CA LYS A 56 23.41 -19.58 21.69
C LYS A 56 24.57 -19.65 20.68
N GLU A 57 25.24 -18.51 20.54
CA GLU A 57 26.72 -18.34 20.51
C GLU A 57 27.53 -18.82 19.31
N THR A 58 27.04 -19.50 18.32
CA THR A 58 27.82 -19.78 17.13
C THR A 58 27.20 -19.13 15.89
N TYR A 59 27.71 -17.94 15.54
CA TYR A 59 27.47 -17.31 14.25
C TYR A 59 28.11 -18.16 13.16
N ASN A 60 27.36 -19.10 12.65
CA ASN A 60 27.68 -19.81 11.42
C ASN A 60 26.88 -19.19 10.26
N GLY A 61 27.23 -19.54 9.02
CA GLY A 61 26.54 -19.05 7.81
C GLY A 61 25.03 -19.24 7.82
N GLU A 62 24.51 -20.19 8.60
CA GLU A 62 23.09 -20.49 8.76
C GLU A 62 22.34 -19.39 9.56
N THR A 63 22.96 -18.85 10.60
CA THR A 63 22.40 -17.74 11.38
C THR A 63 22.34 -16.45 10.56
N ILE A 64 23.38 -16.16 9.76
CA ILE A 64 23.39 -15.02 8.84
C ILE A 64 22.31 -15.18 7.77
N SER A 65 22.13 -16.39 7.23
CA SER A 65 21.08 -16.69 6.26
C SER A 65 19.68 -16.47 6.85
N LYS A 66 19.43 -16.87 8.10
CA LYS A 66 18.16 -16.63 8.81
C LYS A 66 17.90 -15.14 9.07
N ILE A 67 18.92 -14.39 9.44
CA ILE A 67 18.84 -12.91 9.60
C ILE A 67 18.50 -12.26 8.25
N ARG A 68 19.13 -12.69 7.15
CA ARG A 68 18.83 -12.19 5.80
C ARG A 68 17.43 -12.57 5.34
N SER A 69 16.97 -13.78 5.61
CA SER A 69 15.60 -14.20 5.27
C SER A 69 14.56 -13.36 6.00
N LEU A 70 14.78 -13.06 7.29
CA LEU A 70 13.92 -12.15 8.03
C LEU A 70 13.96 -10.73 7.45
N TYR A 71 15.15 -10.26 7.07
CA TYR A 71 15.32 -8.98 6.40
C TYR A 71 14.42 -8.87 5.16
N TYR A 72 14.49 -9.86 4.25
CA TYR A 72 13.70 -9.87 3.03
C TYR A 72 12.20 -10.04 3.31
N GLU A 73 11.82 -10.86 4.27
CA GLU A 73 10.43 -11.00 4.71
C GLU A 73 9.89 -9.68 5.26
N MET A 74 10.66 -9.00 6.09
CA MET A 74 10.30 -7.69 6.64
C MET A 74 10.26 -6.61 5.56
N LYS A 75 11.25 -6.57 4.66
CA LYS A 75 11.29 -5.64 3.52
C LYS A 75 10.03 -5.77 2.67
N ASN A 76 9.63 -6.99 2.33
CA ASN A 76 8.49 -7.21 1.44
C ASN A 76 7.13 -7.03 2.13
N LYS A 77 7.06 -7.17 3.45
CA LYS A 77 5.80 -7.22 4.20
C LYS A 77 5.49 -5.96 5.00
N TYR A 78 6.52 -5.24 5.44
CA TYR A 78 6.36 -4.19 6.45
C TYR A 78 6.98 -2.84 6.07
N PHE A 79 7.76 -2.74 5.01
CA PHE A 79 8.48 -1.51 4.69
C PHE A 79 8.12 -0.99 3.30
N GLU A 80 7.44 0.13 3.28
CA GLU A 80 7.22 0.92 2.06
C GLU A 80 8.50 1.68 1.65
N TYR A 81 9.44 1.90 2.60
CA TYR A 81 10.68 2.63 2.39
C TYR A 81 11.91 1.86 2.88
N GLU A 82 12.97 1.86 2.08
CA GLU A 82 14.23 1.12 2.30
C GLU A 82 15.12 1.63 3.45
N PHE A 83 14.68 2.63 4.22
CA PHE A 83 15.54 3.51 5.00
C PHE A 83 16.37 2.90 6.13
N GLU A 84 16.01 1.76 6.68
CA GLU A 84 16.70 1.27 7.88
C GLU A 84 17.21 -0.18 7.74
N LEU A 85 17.03 -0.76 6.58
CA LEU A 85 17.39 -2.16 6.34
C LEU A 85 18.87 -2.34 5.99
N ASP A 86 19.53 -1.29 5.49
CA ASP A 86 20.98 -1.32 5.20
C ASP A 86 21.81 -1.67 6.43
N ALA A 87 21.40 -1.22 7.61
CA ALA A 87 22.07 -1.54 8.85
C ALA A 87 21.88 -3.01 9.25
N LEU A 88 20.70 -3.58 8.99
CA LEU A 88 20.42 -5.00 9.23
C LEU A 88 21.15 -5.89 8.21
N ASP A 89 21.23 -5.48 6.95
CA ASP A 89 21.98 -6.22 5.92
C ASP A 89 23.48 -6.29 6.22
N LYS A 90 24.01 -5.27 6.90
CA LYS A 90 25.41 -5.19 7.36
C LYS A 90 25.64 -5.85 8.72
N ALA A 91 24.59 -6.24 9.44
CA ALA A 91 24.70 -6.86 10.75
C ALA A 91 25.42 -8.22 10.67
N LYS A 92 26.45 -8.40 11.51
CA LYS A 92 27.21 -9.65 11.61
C LYS A 92 27.03 -10.34 12.96
N THR A 93 26.45 -9.65 13.93
CA THR A 93 26.30 -10.12 15.30
C THR A 93 24.90 -9.82 15.84
N VAL A 94 24.44 -10.58 16.87
CA VAL A 94 23.18 -10.27 17.61
C VAL A 94 23.24 -8.87 18.21
N LYS A 95 24.44 -8.40 18.57
CA LYS A 95 24.63 -7.04 19.08
C LYS A 95 24.27 -6.00 18.02
N ASP A 96 24.65 -6.24 16.77
CA ASP A 96 24.33 -5.35 15.63
C ASP A 96 22.83 -5.33 15.37
N VAL A 97 22.18 -6.51 15.36
CA VAL A 97 20.73 -6.62 15.20
C VAL A 97 19.97 -5.93 16.34
N ASN A 98 20.44 -6.08 17.58
CA ASN A 98 19.84 -5.37 18.71
C ASN A 98 20.06 -3.84 18.64
N ALA A 99 21.21 -3.39 18.13
CA ALA A 99 21.48 -1.96 17.92
C ALA A 99 20.57 -1.40 16.84
N TRP A 100 20.41 -2.10 15.70
CA TRP A 100 19.46 -1.78 14.66
C TRP A 100 18.03 -1.66 15.21
N PHE A 101 17.54 -2.67 15.93
CA PHE A 101 16.18 -2.67 16.50
C PHE A 101 15.93 -1.49 17.43
N LYS A 102 16.93 -1.09 18.22
CA LYS A 102 16.83 0.07 19.10
C LYS A 102 16.83 1.40 18.35
N GLY A 103 17.42 1.44 17.17
CA GLY A 103 17.50 2.63 16.31
C GLY A 103 16.25 2.87 15.47
N ILE A 104 15.35 1.88 15.38
CA ILE A 104 14.14 2.01 14.55
C ILE A 104 13.23 3.13 15.08
N LYS A 105 12.87 4.03 14.18
CA LYS A 105 11.88 5.10 14.43
C LYS A 105 10.48 4.59 14.15
N TRP A 106 9.86 3.95 15.14
CA TRP A 106 8.57 3.29 15.03
C TRP A 106 7.41 4.21 14.64
N GLU A 107 7.52 5.49 14.91
CA GLU A 107 6.58 6.52 14.48
C GLU A 107 6.50 6.72 12.96
N TRP A 108 7.49 6.22 12.21
CA TRP A 108 7.53 6.27 10.75
C TRP A 108 7.00 5.00 10.10
N PHE A 109 6.60 4.04 10.90
CA PHE A 109 6.01 2.81 10.39
C PHE A 109 4.55 3.03 10.03
N HIS A 110 4.23 2.78 8.79
CA HIS A 110 2.88 2.84 8.26
C HIS A 110 2.49 1.48 7.69
N LYS A 111 1.21 1.13 7.82
CA LYS A 111 0.70 -0.06 7.13
C LYS A 111 0.79 0.16 5.63
N PRO A 112 1.29 -0.82 4.87
CA PRO A 112 1.32 -0.74 3.41
C PRO A 112 -0.06 -0.46 2.82
N ASN A 113 -0.10 0.22 1.69
CA ASN A 113 -1.33 0.49 0.95
C ASN A 113 -2.03 -0.82 0.57
N ALA A 114 -3.34 -0.80 0.49
CA ALA A 114 -4.13 -1.94 0.02
C ALA A 114 -4.01 -2.12 -1.51
N ALA A 115 -3.85 -0.99 -2.24
CA ALA A 115 -3.42 -0.94 -3.63
C ALA A 115 -2.69 0.37 -3.89
N TYR A 116 -1.78 0.38 -4.87
CA TYR A 116 -1.02 1.56 -5.24
C TYR A 116 -0.84 1.65 -6.74
N PHE A 117 -1.06 2.86 -7.27
CA PHE A 117 -0.85 3.16 -8.68
C PHE A 117 -0.09 4.46 -8.81
N ARG A 118 0.85 4.48 -9.74
CA ARG A 118 1.60 5.67 -10.08
C ARG A 118 1.29 6.10 -11.51
N LYS A 119 0.78 7.33 -11.67
CA LYS A 119 0.42 7.94 -12.96
C LYS A 119 -0.66 7.19 -13.76
N VAL A 120 -1.44 6.32 -13.15
CA VAL A 120 -2.60 5.68 -13.78
C VAL A 120 -3.77 6.65 -13.71
N ASN A 121 -3.73 7.65 -14.60
CA ASN A 121 -4.62 8.81 -14.54
C ASN A 121 -6.08 8.50 -14.89
N SER A 122 -6.37 7.35 -15.50
CA SER A 122 -7.73 6.83 -15.68
C SER A 122 -8.42 6.47 -14.36
N ILE A 123 -7.68 6.03 -13.33
CA ILE A 123 -8.22 5.85 -11.98
C ILE A 123 -8.56 7.22 -11.37
N TYR A 124 -7.69 8.22 -11.54
CA TYR A 124 -8.00 9.58 -11.12
C TYR A 124 -9.29 10.07 -11.77
N ALA A 125 -9.40 9.96 -13.11
CA ALA A 125 -10.59 10.37 -13.85
C ALA A 125 -11.87 9.69 -13.33
N TYR A 126 -11.80 8.41 -12.96
CA TYR A 126 -12.94 7.66 -12.43
C TYR A 126 -13.47 8.24 -11.10
N PHE A 127 -12.58 8.72 -10.23
CA PHE A 127 -12.95 9.24 -8.92
C PHE A 127 -13.03 10.78 -8.85
N ALA A 128 -12.59 11.51 -9.88
CA ALA A 128 -12.38 12.96 -9.85
C ALA A 128 -13.57 13.76 -9.29
N ASP A 129 -14.79 13.46 -9.73
CA ASP A 129 -16.00 14.16 -9.29
C ASP A 129 -16.44 13.81 -7.84
N ARG A 130 -15.81 12.83 -7.22
CA ARG A 130 -16.12 12.35 -5.87
C ARG A 130 -15.06 12.73 -4.84
N LEU A 131 -13.92 13.24 -5.30
CA LEU A 131 -12.84 13.63 -4.40
C LEU A 131 -13.24 14.86 -3.58
N ASP A 132 -13.03 14.76 -2.27
CA ASP A 132 -13.05 15.85 -1.32
C ASP A 132 -11.65 15.97 -0.74
N ASP A 133 -10.95 17.07 -0.99
CA ASP A 133 -9.55 17.28 -0.64
C ASP A 133 -8.65 16.06 -0.92
N GLU A 134 -8.64 15.60 -2.18
CA GLU A 134 -7.79 14.48 -2.63
C GLU A 134 -8.22 13.09 -2.15
N MET A 135 -9.36 12.94 -1.44
CA MET A 135 -9.84 11.65 -0.91
C MET A 135 -11.30 11.38 -1.24
N CYS A 136 -11.65 10.10 -1.38
CA CYS A 136 -13.04 9.64 -1.28
C CYS A 136 -13.13 8.20 -0.78
N VAL A 137 -14.28 7.86 -0.18
CA VAL A 137 -14.60 6.47 0.16
C VAL A 137 -14.87 5.68 -1.10
N VAL A 138 -14.37 4.44 -1.13
CA VAL A 138 -14.45 3.51 -2.23
C VAL A 138 -15.31 2.32 -1.82
N THR A 139 -16.18 1.86 -2.72
CA THR A 139 -17.01 0.67 -2.52
C THR A 139 -16.47 -0.54 -3.30
N LYS A 140 -16.85 -1.75 -2.91
CA LYS A 140 -16.55 -2.96 -3.71
C LYS A 140 -17.13 -2.85 -5.12
N ALA A 141 -18.29 -2.19 -5.27
CA ALA A 141 -18.91 -1.96 -6.57
C ALA A 141 -18.05 -1.08 -7.47
N ASP A 142 -17.42 -0.02 -6.94
CA ASP A 142 -16.49 0.82 -7.70
C ASP A 142 -15.31 -0.02 -8.23
N ILE A 143 -14.71 -0.83 -7.37
CA ILE A 143 -13.57 -1.67 -7.76
C ILE A 143 -13.97 -2.68 -8.84
N ILE A 144 -15.12 -3.32 -8.68
CA ILE A 144 -15.65 -4.28 -9.66
C ILE A 144 -15.96 -3.58 -10.99
N ASP A 145 -16.56 -2.39 -10.97
CA ASP A 145 -16.87 -1.61 -12.17
C ASP A 145 -15.59 -1.23 -12.94
N ILE A 146 -14.57 -0.71 -12.24
CA ILE A 146 -13.28 -0.39 -12.86
C ILE A 146 -12.64 -1.65 -13.47
N MET A 147 -12.67 -2.77 -12.76
CA MET A 147 -12.10 -4.02 -13.27
C MET A 147 -12.86 -4.54 -14.51
N ASN A 148 -14.19 -4.45 -14.53
CA ASN A 148 -14.99 -4.82 -15.70
C ASN A 148 -14.67 -3.95 -16.91
N LYS A 149 -14.56 -2.63 -16.71
CA LYS A 149 -14.16 -1.67 -17.75
C LYS A 149 -12.76 -1.94 -18.25
N ALA A 150 -11.79 -2.18 -17.36
CA ALA A 150 -10.42 -2.52 -17.73
C ALA A 150 -10.36 -3.83 -18.54
N THR A 151 -11.17 -4.83 -18.16
CA THR A 151 -11.28 -6.09 -18.91
C THR A 151 -11.82 -5.86 -20.30
N GLN A 152 -12.85 -5.04 -20.46
CA GLN A 152 -13.43 -4.72 -21.77
C GLN A 152 -12.45 -3.93 -22.64
N VAL A 153 -11.76 -2.92 -22.07
CA VAL A 153 -10.72 -2.16 -22.76
C VAL A 153 -9.61 -3.08 -23.30
N LEU A 154 -9.17 -4.05 -22.51
CA LEU A 154 -8.17 -5.02 -22.95
C LEU A 154 -8.69 -5.98 -24.02
N SER A 155 -9.97 -6.34 -23.97
CA SER A 155 -10.59 -7.24 -24.95
C SER A 155 -10.80 -6.58 -26.31
N GLU A 156 -11.31 -5.36 -26.34
CA GLU A 156 -11.56 -4.61 -27.57
C GLU A 156 -10.29 -4.01 -28.14
N HIS A 157 -9.39 -3.57 -27.28
CA HIS A 157 -8.07 -3.02 -27.59
C HIS A 157 -8.11 -1.88 -28.62
N ASP A 158 -9.06 -0.96 -28.46
CA ASP A 158 -9.22 0.19 -29.32
C ASP A 158 -9.41 1.49 -28.51
N GLU A 159 -9.09 2.61 -29.15
CA GLU A 159 -9.06 3.92 -28.51
C GLU A 159 -10.47 4.44 -28.16
N GLU A 160 -11.49 4.14 -28.99
CA GLU A 160 -12.85 4.62 -28.77
C GLU A 160 -13.46 3.97 -27.52
N THR A 161 -13.35 2.66 -27.39
CA THR A 161 -13.73 1.92 -26.18
C THR A 161 -12.96 2.41 -24.96
N SER A 162 -11.65 2.62 -25.09
CA SER A 162 -10.80 3.13 -24.01
C SER A 162 -11.27 4.48 -23.50
N LYS A 163 -11.53 5.42 -24.40
CA LYS A 163 -12.08 6.76 -24.08
C LYS A 163 -13.46 6.71 -23.45
N GLY A 164 -14.28 5.78 -23.89
CA GLY A 164 -15.64 5.63 -23.38
C GLY A 164 -15.74 5.02 -21.98
N LEU A 165 -14.83 4.11 -21.63
CA LEU A 165 -14.90 3.31 -20.40
C LEU A 165 -14.00 3.82 -19.28
N LEU A 166 -12.72 4.05 -19.59
CA LEU A 166 -11.70 4.52 -18.64
C LEU A 166 -10.86 5.64 -19.28
N PRO A 167 -11.46 6.83 -19.43
CA PRO A 167 -10.75 7.95 -20.06
C PRO A 167 -9.54 8.36 -19.25
N THR A 168 -8.51 8.81 -19.97
CA THR A 168 -7.34 9.44 -19.35
C THR A 168 -7.66 10.87 -18.92
N GLN A 169 -7.01 11.32 -17.85
CA GLN A 169 -7.14 12.69 -17.32
C GLN A 169 -5.80 13.41 -17.44
N GLY A 170 -5.80 14.56 -18.12
CA GLY A 170 -4.61 15.41 -18.21
C GLY A 170 -4.34 16.16 -16.88
N GLY A 171 -3.05 16.35 -16.59
CA GLY A 171 -2.58 17.13 -15.44
C GLY A 171 -1.06 17.26 -15.46
N PHE A 172 -0.51 18.27 -14.77
CA PHE A 172 0.93 18.59 -14.88
C PHE A 172 1.84 17.41 -14.47
N PHE A 173 1.39 16.57 -13.54
CA PHE A 173 2.14 15.42 -13.04
C PHE A 173 1.49 14.06 -13.36
N PHE A 174 0.43 14.03 -14.18
CA PHE A 174 -0.43 12.85 -14.36
C PHE A 174 0.14 11.81 -15.33
N GLY A 175 1.13 12.15 -16.13
CA GLY A 175 1.68 11.26 -17.16
C GLY A 175 1.06 11.52 -18.53
N SER A 176 1.23 10.57 -19.45
CA SER A 176 0.63 10.64 -20.79
C SER A 176 -0.89 10.50 -20.72
N THR A 177 -1.56 11.10 -21.70
CA THR A 177 -3.00 10.92 -21.96
C THR A 177 -3.24 10.05 -23.19
N ASP A 178 -2.19 9.50 -23.78
CA ASP A 178 -2.27 8.64 -24.96
C ASP A 178 -2.80 7.25 -24.59
N TYR A 179 -3.53 6.62 -25.51
CA TYR A 179 -4.02 5.25 -25.38
C TYR A 179 -3.06 4.27 -26.05
N ASP A 180 -1.82 4.30 -25.57
CA ASP A 180 -0.69 3.50 -26.05
C ASP A 180 -0.49 2.20 -25.26
N ASP A 181 0.60 1.48 -25.52
CA ASP A 181 0.93 0.24 -24.82
C ASP A 181 1.04 0.41 -23.30
N TRP A 182 1.45 1.60 -22.82
CA TRP A 182 1.54 1.90 -21.39
C TRP A 182 0.15 1.99 -20.75
N TYR A 183 -0.82 2.62 -21.45
CA TYR A 183 -2.20 2.67 -21.00
C TYR A 183 -2.79 1.25 -20.86
N TYR A 184 -2.57 0.36 -21.85
CA TYR A 184 -3.04 -1.02 -21.77
C TYR A 184 -2.32 -1.82 -20.68
N GLN A 185 -1.04 -1.55 -20.44
CA GLN A 185 -0.32 -2.14 -19.30
C GLN A 185 -0.87 -1.65 -17.95
N ASP A 186 -1.34 -0.41 -17.86
CA ASP A 186 -2.04 0.10 -16.68
C ASP A 186 -3.35 -0.67 -16.43
N MET A 187 -4.09 -1.05 -17.46
CA MET A 187 -5.30 -1.89 -17.32
C MET A 187 -4.98 -3.27 -16.71
N ILE A 188 -3.88 -3.88 -17.13
CA ILE A 188 -3.40 -5.15 -16.54
C ILE A 188 -3.04 -4.95 -15.07
N THR A 189 -2.37 -3.84 -14.75
CA THR A 189 -2.00 -3.49 -13.36
C THR A 189 -3.24 -3.26 -12.50
N ILE A 190 -4.26 -2.56 -13.02
CA ILE A 190 -5.55 -2.37 -12.36
C ILE A 190 -6.17 -3.72 -11.99
N LEU A 191 -6.27 -4.65 -12.94
CA LEU A 191 -6.86 -5.97 -12.68
C LEU A 191 -6.09 -6.74 -11.60
N LYS A 192 -4.76 -6.67 -11.62
CA LYS A 192 -3.91 -7.34 -10.63
C LYS A 192 -4.10 -6.75 -9.22
N GLU A 193 -3.92 -5.45 -9.08
CA GLU A 193 -3.94 -4.76 -7.78
C GLU A 193 -5.35 -4.78 -7.16
N PHE A 194 -6.38 -4.51 -7.95
CA PHE A 194 -7.76 -4.55 -7.47
C PHE A 194 -8.27 -5.97 -7.23
N GLY A 195 -7.81 -6.96 -8.03
CA GLY A 195 -8.07 -8.37 -7.75
C GLY A 195 -7.52 -8.80 -6.39
N GLN A 196 -6.31 -8.35 -6.03
CA GLN A 196 -5.75 -8.60 -4.71
C GLN A 196 -6.50 -7.84 -3.61
N LEU A 197 -6.85 -6.57 -3.84
CA LEU A 197 -7.64 -5.77 -2.90
C LEU A 197 -8.98 -6.44 -2.57
N LEU A 198 -9.74 -6.88 -3.59
CA LEU A 198 -11.02 -7.57 -3.37
C LEU A 198 -10.86 -8.89 -2.63
N LYS A 199 -9.80 -9.67 -2.92
CA LYS A 199 -9.49 -10.90 -2.23
C LYS A 199 -9.22 -10.68 -0.74
N ASP A 200 -8.55 -9.59 -0.39
CA ASP A 200 -8.21 -9.25 0.97
C ASP A 200 -9.35 -8.52 1.72
N TRP A 201 -10.29 -7.93 0.98
CA TRP A 201 -11.44 -7.21 1.54
C TRP A 201 -12.60 -8.15 1.88
N THR A 202 -12.45 -8.91 2.94
CA THR A 202 -13.39 -9.96 3.34
C THR A 202 -14.48 -9.49 4.32
N ASP A 203 -14.28 -8.38 5.02
CA ASP A 203 -15.25 -7.81 5.97
C ASP A 203 -15.92 -6.57 5.37
N ASP A 204 -17.26 -6.59 5.30
CA ASP A 204 -18.05 -5.47 4.76
C ASP A 204 -18.06 -4.25 5.69
N ASN A 205 -17.64 -4.41 6.94
CA ASN A 205 -17.45 -3.30 7.88
C ASN A 205 -16.10 -2.60 7.71
N ASP A 206 -15.20 -3.11 6.87
CA ASP A 206 -13.96 -2.42 6.54
C ASP A 206 -14.28 -1.16 5.71
N ILE A 207 -13.59 -0.07 6.00
CA ILE A 207 -13.63 1.12 5.16
C ILE A 207 -12.44 1.07 4.20
N VAL A 208 -12.74 1.22 2.90
CA VAL A 208 -11.73 1.48 1.87
C VAL A 208 -11.89 2.91 1.39
N PHE A 209 -10.78 3.61 1.29
CA PHE A 209 -10.74 4.94 0.69
C PHE A 209 -9.51 5.11 -0.18
N VAL A 210 -9.60 5.99 -1.15
CA VAL A 210 -8.47 6.40 -1.99
C VAL A 210 -7.99 7.77 -1.56
N TYR A 211 -6.66 7.94 -1.56
CA TYR A 211 -5.98 9.23 -1.45
C TYR A 211 -5.10 9.42 -2.70
N MET A 212 -5.20 10.58 -3.32
CA MET A 212 -4.48 10.93 -4.54
C MET A 212 -3.61 12.16 -4.30
N SER A 213 -2.32 12.05 -4.61
CA SER A 213 -1.34 13.12 -4.41
C SER A 213 -0.60 13.41 -5.72
N TRP A 214 -0.44 14.66 -6.10
CA TRP A 214 0.25 15.08 -7.33
C TRP A 214 1.09 16.36 -7.17
#